data_b685dfb1ebcbda65c0fc8b5d50a6db20
#
_entry.id   b685dfb1ebcbda65c0fc8b5d50a6db20
#
_cell.length_a   1.000
_cell.length_b   1.000
_cell.length_c   1.000
_cell.angle_alpha   90.00
_cell.angle_beta   90.00
_cell.angle_gamma   90.00
#
_symmetry.space_group_name_H-M   'P 1'
#
loop_
_entity.id
_entity.type
_entity.pdbx_description
1 polymer ?
#
loop_
_entity_poly.entity_id
_entity_poly.type
_entity_poly.pdbx_seq_one_letter_code
_entity_poly.pdbx_strand_id
1 'polypeptide(L)'
;ARSVQDGLKAANANVVFFDGITAGEKDFSALIARLKKENIDFVYYGGYHPEMGQMLRQARSVGLKTQFMGPEGVGNASLSNIAGDAAEGMLVTMPKRYDQDPANQGIVDALKADKKDPSGPYVWITYAAVQSLATALERTGSDEPLALVKDLKANGANTVIGPLNWDEKGDLKGFDFGVFQWHADGSSTAAK
;
A
#
# COMPACT_ATOMS: atom_id res chain seq x y z
N ALA A 1 0.44 -12.35 0.95
CA ALA A 1 1.72 -12.96 1.31
C ALA A 1 2.04 -14.20 0.46
N ARG A 2 1.11 -15.17 0.26
CA ARG A 2 1.39 -16.39 -0.54
C ARG A 2 1.80 -16.07 -1.98
N SER A 3 1.08 -15.20 -2.66
CA SER A 3 1.42 -14.77 -4.03
C SER A 3 2.83 -14.17 -4.13
N VAL A 4 3.28 -13.44 -3.09
CA VAL A 4 4.65 -12.92 -3.02
C VAL A 4 5.65 -14.06 -2.85
N GLN A 5 5.37 -15.03 -1.98
CA GLN A 5 6.22 -16.22 -1.82
C GLN A 5 6.38 -16.97 -3.15
N ASP A 6 5.27 -17.18 -3.87
CA ASP A 6 5.29 -17.89 -5.14
C ASP A 6 6.07 -17.12 -6.21
N GLY A 7 5.90 -15.79 -6.27
CA GLY A 7 6.67 -14.92 -7.16
C GLY A 7 8.18 -14.91 -6.84
N LEU A 8 8.55 -14.85 -5.56
CA LEU A 8 9.95 -14.93 -5.13
C LEU A 8 10.59 -16.27 -5.50
N LYS A 9 9.87 -17.39 -5.30
CA LYS A 9 10.33 -18.72 -5.73
C LYS A 9 10.49 -18.80 -7.25
N ALA A 10 9.54 -18.27 -8.01
CA ALA A 10 9.61 -18.24 -9.46
C ALA A 10 10.80 -17.39 -9.97
N ALA A 11 11.19 -16.37 -9.21
CA ALA A 11 12.39 -15.55 -9.45
C ALA A 11 13.68 -16.18 -8.90
N ASN A 12 13.66 -17.42 -8.42
CA ASN A 12 14.79 -18.12 -7.81
C ASN A 12 15.34 -17.43 -6.55
N ALA A 13 14.54 -16.64 -5.83
CA ALA A 13 14.95 -16.10 -4.55
C ALA A 13 14.99 -17.19 -3.47
N ASN A 14 15.95 -17.09 -2.56
CA ASN A 14 16.07 -18.02 -1.43
C ASN A 14 15.02 -17.72 -0.36
N VAL A 15 13.84 -18.34 -0.45
CA VAL A 15 12.77 -18.22 0.55
C VAL A 15 13.02 -19.22 1.68
N VAL A 16 13.65 -18.77 2.76
CA VAL A 16 14.10 -19.61 3.89
C VAL A 16 12.91 -20.18 4.66
N PHE A 17 11.89 -19.36 4.97
CA PHE A 17 10.64 -19.82 5.58
C PHE A 17 9.44 -18.92 5.25
N PHE A 18 8.25 -19.42 5.54
CA PHE A 18 6.99 -18.71 5.47
C PHE A 18 6.19 -19.07 6.72
N ASP A 19 5.86 -18.04 7.51
CA ASP A 19 5.12 -18.19 8.76
C ASP A 19 3.91 -17.27 8.81
N GLY A 20 2.95 -17.60 9.67
CA GLY A 20 1.81 -16.74 10.00
C GLY A 20 2.01 -16.07 11.35
N ILE A 21 1.41 -14.89 11.50
CA ILE A 21 1.27 -14.22 12.80
C ILE A 21 -0.22 -14.08 13.15
N THR A 22 -0.51 -13.89 14.42
CA THR A 22 -1.88 -13.60 14.88
C THR A 22 -2.13 -12.10 14.85
N ALA A 23 -3.26 -11.69 14.27
CA ALA A 23 -3.66 -10.28 14.30
C ALA A 23 -3.82 -9.79 15.74
N GLY A 24 -3.27 -8.61 16.02
CA GLY A 24 -3.25 -8.04 17.38
C GLY A 24 -2.10 -8.54 18.26
N GLU A 25 -1.24 -9.42 17.77
CA GLU A 25 -0.03 -9.87 18.46
C GLU A 25 0.90 -8.68 18.76
N LYS A 26 1.50 -8.69 19.94
CA LYS A 26 2.37 -7.60 20.41
C LYS A 26 3.80 -8.05 20.70
N ASP A 27 4.02 -9.35 20.86
CA ASP A 27 5.33 -9.93 21.15
C ASP A 27 5.82 -10.79 19.99
N PHE A 28 6.81 -10.30 19.29
CA PHE A 28 7.47 -10.96 18.16
C PHE A 28 8.87 -11.46 18.48
N SER A 29 9.24 -11.54 19.76
CA SER A 29 10.59 -11.91 20.20
C SER A 29 11.06 -13.25 19.64
N ALA A 30 10.18 -14.26 19.60
CA ALA A 30 10.48 -15.57 19.03
C ALA A 30 10.75 -15.50 17.52
N LEU A 31 9.93 -14.74 16.77
CA LEU A 31 10.14 -14.50 15.35
C LEU A 31 11.48 -13.78 15.11
N ILE A 32 11.75 -12.72 15.86
CA ILE A 32 12.98 -11.92 15.72
C ILE A 32 14.22 -12.75 16.06
N ALA A 33 14.17 -13.59 17.09
CA ALA A 33 15.24 -14.52 17.42
C ALA A 33 15.50 -15.52 16.27
N ARG A 34 14.44 -16.00 15.62
CA ARG A 34 14.56 -16.86 14.44
C ARG A 34 15.16 -16.12 13.24
N LEU A 35 14.70 -14.89 12.93
CA LEU A 35 15.27 -14.07 11.86
C LEU A 35 16.78 -13.88 12.03
N LYS A 36 17.21 -13.61 13.27
CA LYS A 36 18.62 -13.45 13.62
C LYS A 36 19.41 -14.75 13.48
N LYS A 37 18.86 -15.88 13.97
CA LYS A 37 19.49 -17.21 13.90
C LYS A 37 19.67 -17.67 12.46
N GLU A 38 18.67 -17.47 11.61
CA GLU A 38 18.70 -17.90 10.20
C GLU A 38 19.39 -16.88 9.29
N ASN A 39 19.95 -15.77 9.85
CA ASN A 39 20.61 -14.68 9.11
C ASN A 39 19.72 -14.12 7.98
N ILE A 40 18.45 -13.85 8.27
CA ILE A 40 17.50 -13.33 7.28
C ILE A 40 17.83 -11.87 6.97
N ASP A 41 18.09 -11.57 5.72
CA ASP A 41 18.40 -10.23 5.21
C ASP A 41 17.15 -9.44 4.79
N PHE A 42 16.07 -10.14 4.40
CA PHE A 42 14.84 -9.52 3.92
C PHE A 42 13.60 -10.23 4.47
N VAL A 43 12.62 -9.45 4.94
CA VAL A 43 11.29 -9.91 5.37
C VAL A 43 10.20 -9.19 4.60
N TYR A 44 9.34 -9.93 3.91
CA TYR A 44 8.06 -9.41 3.43
C TYR A 44 6.95 -9.77 4.42
N TYR A 45 6.31 -8.77 4.98
CA TYR A 45 5.17 -8.93 5.88
C TYR A 45 3.86 -8.53 5.18
N GLY A 46 2.94 -9.46 5.03
CA GLY A 46 1.65 -9.25 4.37
C GLY A 46 0.52 -8.97 5.36
N GLY A 47 0.57 -7.84 6.04
CA GLY A 47 -0.43 -7.42 7.03
C GLY A 47 -0.53 -5.90 7.16
N TYR A 48 -0.77 -5.40 8.36
CA TYR A 48 -1.05 -4.00 8.64
C TYR A 48 0.00 -3.34 9.53
N HIS A 49 -0.08 -2.02 9.65
CA HIS A 49 0.89 -1.19 10.38
C HIS A 49 1.04 -1.50 11.88
N PRO A 50 0.01 -1.96 12.65
CA PRO A 50 0.20 -2.19 14.07
C PRO A 50 1.25 -3.27 14.38
N GLU A 51 1.14 -4.42 13.73
CA GLU A 51 2.07 -5.54 13.91
C GLU A 51 3.43 -5.22 13.28
N MET A 52 3.46 -4.59 12.09
CA MET A 52 4.71 -4.15 11.45
C MET A 52 5.50 -3.22 12.37
N GLY A 53 4.84 -2.23 12.99
CA GLY A 53 5.48 -1.30 13.91
C GLY A 53 6.09 -2.00 15.13
N GLN A 54 5.39 -2.98 15.70
CA GLN A 54 5.91 -3.78 16.80
C GLN A 54 7.13 -4.63 16.39
N MET A 55 7.06 -5.28 15.22
CA MET A 55 8.18 -6.07 14.69
C MET A 55 9.40 -5.21 14.43
N LEU A 56 9.26 -4.05 13.81
CA LEU A 56 10.35 -3.12 13.56
C LEU A 56 11.01 -2.66 14.86
N ARG A 57 10.23 -2.23 15.84
CA ARG A 57 10.71 -1.78 17.14
C ARG A 57 11.50 -2.89 17.85
N GLN A 58 10.96 -4.09 17.92
CA GLN A 58 11.62 -5.23 18.59
C GLN A 58 12.86 -5.69 17.82
N ALA A 59 12.82 -5.71 16.49
CA ALA A 59 13.98 -6.06 15.66
C ALA A 59 15.15 -5.08 15.90
N ARG A 60 14.87 -3.77 15.85
CA ARG A 60 15.90 -2.74 16.04
C ARG A 60 16.46 -2.71 17.47
N SER A 61 15.61 -3.00 18.49
CA SER A 61 16.06 -3.06 19.90
C SER A 61 17.12 -4.13 20.17
N VAL A 62 17.16 -5.21 19.36
CA VAL A 62 18.19 -6.27 19.45
C VAL A 62 19.28 -6.14 18.38
N GLY A 63 19.31 -4.98 17.69
CA GLY A 63 20.33 -4.68 16.66
C GLY A 63 20.17 -5.45 15.35
N LEU A 64 18.99 -6.03 15.07
CA LEU A 64 18.73 -6.73 13.82
C LEU A 64 18.60 -5.71 12.67
N LYS A 65 19.37 -5.91 11.59
CA LYS A 65 19.44 -5.02 10.42
C LYS A 65 18.62 -5.52 9.22
N THR A 66 17.88 -6.60 9.38
CA THR A 66 17.00 -7.15 8.34
C THR A 66 16.15 -6.05 7.70
N GLN A 67 16.09 -6.04 6.38
CA GLN A 67 15.20 -5.15 5.62
C GLN A 67 13.78 -5.66 5.73
N PHE A 68 12.86 -4.79 6.15
CA PHE A 68 11.43 -5.09 6.18
C PHE A 68 10.71 -4.41 5.01
N MET A 69 9.73 -5.10 4.44
CA MET A 69 8.85 -4.60 3.41
C MET A 69 7.42 -5.08 3.65
N GLY A 70 6.44 -4.25 3.32
CA GLY A 70 5.03 -4.64 3.37
C GLY A 70 4.18 -3.98 2.28
N PRO A 71 2.89 -4.37 2.16
CA PRO A 71 1.93 -3.74 1.26
C PRO A 71 1.46 -2.38 1.81
N GLU A 72 0.61 -1.70 1.03
CA GLU A 72 0.04 -0.39 1.40
C GLU A 72 -0.61 -0.35 2.80
N GLY A 73 -1.12 -1.47 3.28
CA GLY A 73 -1.71 -1.59 4.62
C GLY A 73 -0.74 -1.28 5.77
N VAL A 74 0.58 -1.32 5.53
CA VAL A 74 1.58 -0.89 6.49
C VAL A 74 1.95 0.59 6.35
N GLY A 75 1.68 1.20 5.19
CA GLY A 75 2.01 2.58 4.86
C GLY A 75 1.07 3.60 5.49
N ASN A 76 1.03 3.67 6.80
CA ASN A 76 0.18 4.57 7.58
C ASN A 76 1.03 5.37 8.57
N ALA A 77 0.73 6.67 8.74
CA ALA A 77 1.45 7.53 9.69
C ALA A 77 1.48 6.97 11.12
N SER A 78 0.46 6.18 11.51
CA SER A 78 0.45 5.48 12.80
C SER A 78 1.56 4.44 12.94
N LEU A 79 2.17 3.96 11.85
CA LEU A 79 3.35 3.09 11.90
C LEU A 79 4.49 3.78 12.66
N SER A 80 4.80 5.03 12.30
CA SER A 80 5.87 5.80 12.94
C SER A 80 5.58 6.09 14.43
N ASN A 81 4.30 6.25 14.79
CA ASN A 81 3.91 6.39 16.20
C ASN A 81 4.21 5.12 17.04
N ILE A 82 4.14 3.95 16.41
CA ILE A 82 4.39 2.66 17.07
C ILE A 82 5.87 2.29 17.04
N ALA A 83 6.50 2.43 15.89
CA ALA A 83 7.88 2.01 15.65
C ALA A 83 8.91 3.08 16.06
N GLY A 84 8.55 4.37 16.05
CA GLY A 84 9.52 5.47 16.22
C GLY A 84 10.61 5.41 15.15
N ASP A 85 11.85 5.66 15.54
CA ASP A 85 13.03 5.62 14.66
C ASP A 85 13.23 4.25 13.97
N ALA A 86 12.64 3.19 14.51
CA ALA A 86 12.72 1.85 13.91
C ALA A 86 11.96 1.72 12.57
N ALA A 87 11.09 2.69 12.27
CA ALA A 87 10.38 2.75 10.97
C ALA A 87 11.29 3.18 9.82
N GLU A 88 12.41 3.85 10.12
CA GLU A 88 13.32 4.36 9.10
C GLU A 88 13.83 3.26 8.18
N GLY A 89 13.70 3.49 6.87
CA GLY A 89 14.18 2.58 5.84
C GLY A 89 13.29 1.38 5.54
N MET A 90 12.12 1.24 6.21
CA MET A 90 11.15 0.21 5.82
C MET A 90 10.66 0.45 4.39
N LEU A 91 10.52 -0.60 3.61
CA LEU A 91 9.96 -0.51 2.26
C LEU A 91 8.45 -0.80 2.28
N VAL A 92 7.72 -0.11 1.42
CA VAL A 92 6.27 -0.29 1.28
C VAL A 92 5.86 -0.15 -0.18
N THR A 93 4.95 -1.03 -0.63
CA THR A 93 4.29 -0.83 -1.93
C THR A 93 3.07 0.03 -1.73
N MET A 94 2.97 1.13 -2.47
CA MET A 94 1.83 2.06 -2.42
C MET A 94 1.46 2.54 -3.81
N PRO A 95 0.23 3.02 -4.02
CA PRO A 95 -0.11 3.81 -5.19
C PRO A 95 0.82 5.02 -5.33
N LYS A 96 0.90 5.57 -6.52
CA LYS A 96 1.62 6.84 -6.76
C LYS A 96 1.07 7.96 -5.87
N ARG A 97 1.90 8.93 -5.57
CA ARG A 97 1.54 10.13 -4.77
C ARG A 97 0.79 11.13 -5.65
N TYR A 98 -0.50 10.85 -5.89
CA TYR A 98 -1.38 11.71 -6.68
C TYR A 98 -1.67 13.07 -6.01
N ASP A 99 -1.46 13.17 -4.70
CA ASP A 99 -1.49 14.44 -3.95
C ASP A 99 -0.34 15.39 -4.33
N GLN A 100 0.70 14.87 -4.96
CA GLN A 100 1.84 15.65 -5.47
C GLN A 100 1.73 15.98 -6.97
N ASP A 101 0.69 15.50 -7.63
CA ASP A 101 0.44 15.84 -9.04
C ASP A 101 -0.12 17.27 -9.14
N PRO A 102 0.55 18.17 -9.89
CA PRO A 102 0.06 19.56 -10.07
C PRO A 102 -1.38 19.64 -10.61
N ALA A 103 -1.81 18.66 -11.41
CA ALA A 103 -3.19 18.59 -11.92
C ALA A 103 -4.24 18.45 -10.82
N ASN A 104 -3.85 17.92 -9.67
CA ASN A 104 -4.73 17.67 -8.53
C ASN A 104 -4.70 18.77 -7.46
N GLN A 105 -3.89 19.83 -7.66
CA GLN A 105 -3.66 20.86 -6.62
C GLN A 105 -4.96 21.49 -6.10
N GLY A 106 -5.93 21.75 -6.95
CA GLY A 106 -7.22 22.30 -6.53
C GLY A 106 -7.99 21.40 -5.55
N ILE A 107 -7.91 20.08 -5.74
CA ILE A 107 -8.53 19.11 -4.83
C ILE A 107 -7.75 18.99 -3.53
N VAL A 108 -6.41 19.03 -3.61
CA VAL A 108 -5.53 19.06 -2.43
C VAL A 108 -5.88 20.25 -1.54
N ASP A 109 -6.03 21.43 -2.13
CA ASP A 109 -6.35 22.66 -1.40
C ASP A 109 -7.75 22.60 -0.76
N ALA A 110 -8.75 22.06 -1.48
CA ALA A 110 -10.08 21.87 -0.95
C ALA A 110 -10.10 20.88 0.23
N LEU A 111 -9.40 19.75 0.13
CA LEU A 111 -9.29 18.79 1.23
C LEU A 111 -8.63 19.41 2.47
N LYS A 112 -7.55 20.18 2.29
CA LYS A 112 -6.88 20.87 3.38
C LYS A 112 -7.74 21.96 4.02
N ALA A 113 -8.51 22.71 3.24
CA ALA A 113 -9.48 23.68 3.75
C ALA A 113 -10.52 23.02 4.66
N ASP A 114 -10.94 21.80 4.32
CA ASP A 114 -11.84 20.96 5.11
C ASP A 114 -11.12 20.20 6.25
N LYS A 115 -9.84 20.52 6.52
CA LYS A 115 -9.00 19.83 7.52
C LYS A 115 -8.86 18.33 7.31
N LYS A 116 -8.89 17.88 6.06
CA LYS A 116 -8.67 16.49 5.65
C LYS A 116 -7.26 16.33 5.11
N ASP A 117 -6.65 15.16 5.40
CA ASP A 117 -5.32 14.83 4.91
C ASP A 117 -5.39 14.26 3.48
N PRO A 118 -4.82 14.92 2.45
CA PRO A 118 -4.79 14.42 1.09
C PRO A 118 -3.72 13.35 0.85
N SER A 119 -2.82 13.09 1.80
CA SER A 119 -1.66 12.20 1.61
C SER A 119 -1.96 10.71 1.81
N GLY A 120 -3.14 10.37 2.32
CA GLY A 120 -3.52 9.00 2.62
C GLY A 120 -3.57 8.12 1.37
N PRO A 121 -3.10 6.84 1.44
CA PRO A 121 -2.95 5.97 0.28
C PRO A 121 -4.27 5.66 -0.43
N TYR A 122 -5.39 5.74 0.27
CA TYR A 122 -6.71 5.42 -0.27
C TYR A 122 -7.52 6.63 -0.73
N VAL A 123 -7.09 7.86 -0.43
CA VAL A 123 -7.84 9.08 -0.73
C VAL A 123 -8.11 9.20 -2.23
N TRP A 124 -7.09 9.10 -3.04
CA TRP A 124 -7.17 9.33 -4.49
C TRP A 124 -7.81 8.18 -5.25
N ILE A 125 -7.52 6.94 -4.86
CA ILE A 125 -8.15 5.78 -5.48
C ILE A 125 -9.66 5.70 -5.16
N THR A 126 -10.07 6.10 -3.95
CA THR A 126 -11.49 6.20 -3.60
C THR A 126 -12.17 7.35 -4.36
N TYR A 127 -11.50 8.50 -4.46
CA TYR A 127 -12.01 9.62 -5.26
C TYR A 127 -12.21 9.21 -6.72
N ALA A 128 -11.22 8.55 -7.33
CA ALA A 128 -11.30 8.03 -8.69
C ALA A 128 -12.39 6.98 -8.88
N ALA A 129 -12.64 6.13 -7.88
CA ALA A 129 -13.74 5.17 -7.93
C ALA A 129 -15.10 5.87 -7.99
N VAL A 130 -15.29 6.94 -7.19
CA VAL A 130 -16.52 7.75 -7.23
C VAL A 130 -16.66 8.47 -8.57
N GLN A 131 -15.58 9.05 -9.11
CA GLN A 131 -15.59 9.67 -10.43
C GLN A 131 -15.97 8.66 -11.53
N SER A 132 -15.43 7.44 -11.47
CA SER A 132 -15.74 6.39 -12.44
C SER A 132 -17.22 6.04 -12.43
N LEU A 133 -17.80 5.88 -11.22
CA LEU A 133 -19.23 5.59 -11.07
C LEU A 133 -20.10 6.76 -11.56
N ALA A 134 -19.75 8.00 -11.22
CA ALA A 134 -20.47 9.19 -11.68
C ALA A 134 -20.44 9.28 -13.22
N THR A 135 -19.29 9.07 -13.83
CA THR A 135 -19.14 9.07 -15.29
C THR A 135 -19.99 8.00 -15.96
N ALA A 136 -20.05 6.80 -15.38
CA ALA A 136 -20.89 5.73 -15.92
C ALA A 136 -22.39 6.04 -15.77
N LEU A 137 -22.80 6.59 -14.62
CA LEU A 137 -24.18 7.04 -14.37
C LEU A 137 -24.62 8.11 -15.40
N GLU A 138 -23.79 9.11 -15.64
CA GLU A 138 -24.06 10.16 -16.61
C GLU A 138 -24.19 9.61 -18.03
N ARG A 139 -23.31 8.68 -18.44
CA ARG A 139 -23.33 8.09 -19.78
C ARG A 139 -24.51 7.14 -20.00
N THR A 140 -24.85 6.33 -19.00
CA THR A 140 -25.91 5.31 -19.12
C THR A 140 -27.28 5.83 -18.80
N GLY A 141 -27.40 6.88 -18.00
CA GLY A 141 -28.67 7.36 -17.43
C GLY A 141 -29.34 6.32 -16.53
N SER A 142 -28.57 5.35 -16.00
CA SER A 142 -29.08 4.21 -15.23
C SER A 142 -28.23 3.99 -13.97
N ASP A 143 -28.87 3.63 -12.87
CA ASP A 143 -28.25 3.23 -11.61
C ASP A 143 -28.13 1.70 -11.46
N GLU A 144 -28.56 0.96 -12.48
CA GLU A 144 -28.43 -0.50 -12.49
C GLU A 144 -26.94 -0.93 -12.53
N PRO A 145 -26.44 -1.68 -11.52
CA PRO A 145 -25.01 -2.01 -11.39
C PRO A 145 -24.41 -2.68 -12.62
N LEU A 146 -25.17 -3.60 -13.27
CA LEU A 146 -24.66 -4.30 -14.45
C LEU A 146 -24.54 -3.37 -15.67
N ALA A 147 -25.40 -2.36 -15.80
CA ALA A 147 -25.28 -1.35 -16.85
C ALA A 147 -24.01 -0.50 -16.65
N LEU A 148 -23.72 -0.07 -15.41
CA LEU A 148 -22.52 0.69 -15.07
C LEU A 148 -21.25 -0.13 -15.32
N VAL A 149 -21.21 -1.40 -14.89
CA VAL A 149 -20.08 -2.29 -15.13
C VAL A 149 -19.83 -2.48 -16.62
N LYS A 150 -20.89 -2.71 -17.41
CA LYS A 150 -20.78 -2.86 -18.87
C LYS A 150 -20.22 -1.61 -19.52
N ASP A 151 -20.69 -0.44 -19.11
CA ASP A 151 -20.21 0.84 -19.65
C ASP A 151 -18.75 1.08 -19.29
N LEU A 152 -18.34 0.90 -18.02
CA LEU A 152 -16.97 1.09 -17.58
C LEU A 152 -15.99 0.14 -18.26
N LYS A 153 -16.36 -1.12 -18.48
CA LYS A 153 -15.54 -2.08 -19.23
C LYS A 153 -15.36 -1.69 -20.70
N ALA A 154 -16.38 -1.12 -21.32
CA ALA A 154 -16.34 -0.73 -22.72
C ALA A 154 -15.62 0.60 -22.95
N ASN A 155 -15.81 1.57 -22.07
CA ASN A 155 -15.44 2.97 -22.31
C ASN A 155 -14.39 3.52 -21.33
N GLY A 156 -14.08 2.81 -20.25
CA GLY A 156 -13.19 3.31 -19.21
C GLY A 156 -13.75 4.53 -18.48
N ALA A 157 -12.90 5.21 -17.72
CA ALA A 157 -13.19 6.49 -17.08
C ALA A 157 -11.93 7.35 -16.99
N ASN A 158 -12.07 8.67 -17.17
CA ASN A 158 -11.01 9.64 -16.88
C ASN A 158 -11.16 10.13 -15.45
N THR A 159 -10.09 10.03 -14.67
CA THR A 159 -10.13 10.32 -13.23
C THR A 159 -8.93 11.13 -12.78
N VAL A 160 -8.93 11.56 -11.52
CA VAL A 160 -7.80 12.26 -10.87
C VAL A 160 -6.52 11.43 -10.79
N ILE A 161 -6.60 10.11 -11.01
CA ILE A 161 -5.43 9.22 -11.07
C ILE A 161 -5.07 8.81 -12.50
N GLY A 162 -5.69 9.47 -13.49
CA GLY A 162 -5.53 9.22 -14.91
C GLY A 162 -6.67 8.39 -15.50
N PRO A 163 -6.53 7.98 -16.78
CA PRO A 163 -7.51 7.14 -17.45
C PRO A 163 -7.50 5.71 -16.87
N LEU A 164 -8.66 5.21 -16.50
CA LEU A 164 -8.87 3.87 -15.99
C LEU A 164 -9.58 3.01 -17.03
N ASN A 165 -9.07 1.82 -17.25
CA ASN A 165 -9.64 0.81 -18.12
C ASN A 165 -9.66 -0.53 -17.37
N TRP A 166 -10.68 -1.34 -17.63
CA TRP A 166 -10.85 -2.64 -16.99
C TRP A 166 -10.80 -3.76 -18.03
N ASP A 167 -10.34 -4.94 -17.61
CA ASP A 167 -10.41 -6.15 -18.41
C ASP A 167 -11.79 -6.83 -18.27
N GLU A 168 -11.95 -7.98 -18.93
CA GLU A 168 -13.20 -8.74 -18.87
C GLU A 168 -13.54 -9.25 -17.46
N LYS A 169 -12.51 -9.54 -16.65
CA LYS A 169 -12.67 -9.95 -15.27
C LYS A 169 -13.08 -8.78 -14.36
N GLY A 170 -12.71 -7.55 -14.71
CA GLY A 170 -12.93 -6.33 -13.95
C GLY A 170 -11.69 -5.84 -13.20
N ASP A 171 -10.51 -6.39 -13.51
CA ASP A 171 -9.25 -5.88 -12.98
C ASP A 171 -8.80 -4.64 -13.78
N LEU A 172 -8.18 -3.66 -13.09
CA LEU A 172 -7.63 -2.48 -13.74
C LEU A 172 -6.44 -2.85 -14.62
N LYS A 173 -6.43 -2.35 -15.86
CA LYS A 173 -5.30 -2.48 -16.78
C LYS A 173 -4.27 -1.40 -16.47
N GLY A 174 -3.01 -1.80 -16.29
CA GLY A 174 -1.89 -0.86 -16.19
C GLY A 174 -1.85 -0.04 -14.91
N PHE A 175 -2.50 -0.48 -13.83
CA PHE A 175 -2.37 0.15 -12.53
C PHE A 175 -1.08 -0.31 -11.83
N ASP A 176 -0.18 0.64 -11.59
CA ASP A 176 1.13 0.36 -11.01
C ASP A 176 1.21 0.82 -9.56
N PHE A 177 1.76 -0.05 -8.72
CA PHE A 177 2.26 0.31 -7.40
C PHE A 177 3.72 0.71 -7.48
N GLY A 178 4.09 1.78 -6.78
CA GLY A 178 5.49 2.13 -6.55
C GLY A 178 6.03 1.44 -5.30
N VAL A 179 7.35 1.29 -5.23
CA VAL A 179 8.04 0.96 -3.99
C VAL A 179 8.54 2.26 -3.37
N PHE A 180 8.22 2.45 -2.10
CA PHE A 180 8.60 3.64 -1.33
C PHE A 180 9.41 3.22 -0.11
N GLN A 181 10.35 4.07 0.27
CA GLN A 181 11.03 3.99 1.55
C GLN A 181 10.26 4.84 2.56
N TRP A 182 9.94 4.24 3.69
CA TRP A 182 9.27 4.90 4.82
C TRP A 182 10.29 5.58 5.72
N HIS A 183 9.92 6.74 6.26
CA HIS A 183 10.74 7.53 7.18
C HIS A 183 10.14 7.58 8.59
N ALA A 184 10.99 7.81 9.58
CA ALA A 184 10.58 7.84 10.98
C ALA A 184 9.54 8.93 11.28
N ASP A 185 9.54 10.02 10.51
CA ASP A 185 8.57 11.13 10.62
C ASP A 185 7.19 10.80 10.00
N GLY A 186 7.01 9.60 9.44
CA GLY A 186 5.78 9.17 8.79
C GLY A 186 5.67 9.58 7.32
N SER A 187 6.68 10.22 6.76
CA SER A 187 6.76 10.50 5.33
C SER A 187 7.28 9.29 4.54
N SER A 188 7.20 9.34 3.23
CA SER A 188 7.75 8.33 2.33
C SER A 188 8.34 8.97 1.08
N THR A 189 9.41 8.35 0.57
CA THR A 189 10.05 8.74 -0.70
C THR A 189 10.13 7.55 -1.64
N ALA A 190 10.14 7.77 -2.95
CA ALA A 190 10.29 6.67 -3.91
C ALA A 190 11.61 5.94 -3.64
N ALA A 191 11.55 4.62 -3.53
CA ALA A 191 12.75 3.81 -3.41
C ALA A 191 13.56 3.86 -4.71
N LYS A 192 14.87 3.93 -4.57
CA LYS A 192 15.80 3.98 -5.72
C LYS A 192 16.12 2.58 -6.24
#